data_e0c79bc8c27679a6fcf45c0bb6497a7f
#
_entry.id   e0c79bc8c27679a6fcf45c0bb6497a7f
#
_cell.length_a   1.000
_cell.length_b   1.000
_cell.length_c   1.000
_cell.angle_alpha   90.00
_cell.angle_beta   90.00
_cell.angle_gamma   90.00
#
_symmetry.space_group_name_H-M   'P 1'
#
loop_
_entity.id
_entity.type
_entity.pdbx_description
1 polymer ?
#
loop_
_entity_poly.entity_id
_entity_poly.type
_entity_poly.pdbx_seq_one_letter_code
_entity_poly.pdbx_strand_id
1 'polypeptide(L)'
;MGEHNVRLAKSQRQIQIFEKHLLKDIRALERMLEEGWFDDENLRIGAEQEFCIIDNNFRPAPRNQEILDKLNHPNFTTEFSKYNAEINCTPREFKGKCLSEMHAEIDEYLALFQSEAEKLGVQTILCGILPTVRKFDISMDNLTPLERYRALCKAINKLRGDVYELKI
;
A
#
# COMPACT_ATOMS: atom_id res chain seq x y z
N MET A 1 -3.28 3.57 -0.79
CA MET A 1 -4.55 4.10 -0.25
C MET A 1 -5.53 2.97 0.05
N GLY A 2 -6.20 2.97 1.14
CA GLY A 2 -7.19 1.96 1.56
C GLY A 2 -7.32 1.89 3.08
N GLU A 3 -8.51 1.51 3.53
CA GLU A 3 -8.79 1.40 4.96
C GLU A 3 -8.03 0.23 5.59
N HIS A 4 -7.33 0.49 6.69
CA HIS A 4 -6.66 -0.56 7.47
C HIS A 4 -7.64 -1.37 8.32
N ASN A 5 -8.86 -0.86 8.52
CA ASN A 5 -9.88 -1.47 9.36
C ASN A 5 -10.68 -2.57 8.63
N VAL A 6 -9.97 -3.53 8.06
CA VAL A 6 -10.56 -4.69 7.37
C VAL A 6 -10.66 -5.87 8.35
N ARG A 7 -11.82 -6.52 8.40
CA ARG A 7 -12.04 -7.73 9.19
C ARG A 7 -12.46 -8.89 8.29
N LEU A 8 -11.89 -10.05 8.53
CA LEU A 8 -12.32 -11.28 7.86
C LEU A 8 -13.75 -11.65 8.26
N ALA A 9 -14.60 -11.89 7.26
CA ALA A 9 -15.90 -12.52 7.50
C ALA A 9 -15.68 -13.97 7.99
N LYS A 10 -16.13 -14.25 9.22
CA LYS A 10 -15.93 -15.56 9.89
C LYS A 10 -17.14 -16.47 9.83
N SER A 11 -18.28 -15.98 9.31
CA SER A 11 -19.51 -16.75 9.21
C SER A 11 -20.27 -16.45 7.92
N GLN A 12 -21.12 -17.40 7.50
CA GLN A 12 -22.00 -17.22 6.33
C GLN A 12 -22.91 -15.99 6.48
N ARG A 13 -23.39 -15.73 7.70
CA ARG A 13 -24.20 -14.53 8.00
C ARG A 13 -23.43 -13.23 7.74
N GLN A 14 -22.14 -13.17 8.10
CA GLN A 14 -21.31 -11.99 7.82
C GLN A 14 -21.07 -11.79 6.33
N ILE A 15 -20.90 -12.87 5.57
CA ILE A 15 -20.78 -12.82 4.12
C ILE A 15 -22.08 -12.26 3.50
N GLN A 16 -23.25 -12.76 3.92
CA GLN A 16 -24.55 -12.24 3.44
C GLN A 16 -24.77 -10.76 3.78
N ILE A 17 -24.33 -10.32 4.97
CA ILE A 17 -24.38 -8.91 5.36
C ILE A 17 -23.46 -8.08 4.45
N PHE A 18 -22.26 -8.54 4.19
CA PHE A 18 -21.30 -7.88 3.28
C PHE A 18 -21.89 -7.76 1.86
N GLU A 19 -22.42 -8.86 1.29
CA GLU A 19 -23.06 -8.87 -0.03
C GLU A 19 -24.20 -7.86 -0.11
N LYS A 20 -25.05 -7.82 0.94
CA LYS A 20 -26.15 -6.84 1.01
C LYS A 20 -25.67 -5.39 1.02
N HIS A 21 -24.57 -5.10 1.72
CA HIS A 21 -23.97 -3.74 1.72
C HIS A 21 -23.33 -3.43 0.38
N LEU A 22 -22.60 -4.36 -0.21
CA LEU A 22 -22.01 -4.20 -1.53
C LEU A 22 -23.05 -3.84 -2.60
N LEU A 23 -24.20 -4.54 -2.61
CA LEU A 23 -25.30 -4.24 -3.53
C LEU A 23 -25.91 -2.85 -3.30
N LYS A 24 -25.91 -2.35 -2.05
CA LYS A 24 -26.36 -0.99 -1.77
C LYS A 24 -25.35 0.05 -2.25
N ASP A 25 -24.06 -0.23 -2.08
CA ASP A 25 -22.98 0.66 -2.52
C ASP A 25 -22.96 0.78 -4.05
N ILE A 26 -23.20 -0.33 -4.78
CA ILE A 26 -23.35 -0.32 -6.24
C ILE A 26 -24.53 0.61 -6.66
N ARG A 27 -25.69 0.47 -6.01
CA ARG A 27 -26.83 1.35 -6.31
C ARG A 27 -26.57 2.80 -5.95
N ALA A 28 -25.83 3.06 -4.86
CA ALA A 28 -25.43 4.41 -4.50
C ALA A 28 -24.50 5.00 -5.58
N LEU A 29 -23.55 4.22 -6.09
CA LEU A 29 -22.66 4.63 -7.18
C LEU A 29 -23.43 4.92 -8.47
N GLU A 30 -24.38 4.05 -8.87
CA GLU A 30 -25.28 4.29 -10.02
C GLU A 30 -25.96 5.65 -9.88
N ARG A 31 -26.56 5.91 -8.72
CA ARG A 31 -27.24 7.18 -8.44
C ARG A 31 -26.28 8.37 -8.49
N MET A 32 -25.10 8.25 -7.93
CA MET A 32 -24.08 9.31 -7.97
C MET A 32 -23.65 9.65 -9.40
N LEU A 33 -23.56 8.63 -10.28
CA LEU A 33 -23.27 8.83 -11.69
C LEU A 33 -24.44 9.52 -12.42
N GLU A 34 -25.67 9.08 -12.16
CA GLU A 34 -26.88 9.66 -12.78
C GLU A 34 -27.10 11.12 -12.34
N GLU A 35 -26.84 11.44 -11.07
CA GLU A 35 -27.02 12.78 -10.50
C GLU A 35 -25.79 13.70 -10.70
N GLY A 36 -24.71 13.24 -11.35
CA GLY A 36 -23.52 14.05 -11.65
C GLY A 36 -22.73 14.49 -10.43
N TRP A 37 -22.55 13.60 -9.42
CA TRP A 37 -21.85 13.93 -8.18
C TRP A 37 -20.33 13.91 -8.32
N PHE A 38 -19.81 13.52 -9.49
CA PHE A 38 -18.38 13.50 -9.74
C PHE A 38 -17.93 14.82 -10.35
N ASP A 39 -16.86 15.40 -9.77
CA ASP A 39 -16.24 16.60 -10.29
C ASP A 39 -15.44 16.24 -11.56
N ASP A 40 -15.88 16.73 -12.72
CA ASP A 40 -15.26 16.56 -14.03
C ASP A 40 -14.61 17.84 -14.56
N GLU A 41 -14.83 18.98 -13.89
CA GLU A 41 -14.26 20.28 -14.27
C GLU A 41 -12.84 20.48 -13.73
N ASN A 42 -12.55 19.97 -12.52
CA ASN A 42 -11.29 20.16 -11.82
C ASN A 42 -10.47 18.86 -11.79
N LEU A 43 -9.83 18.54 -12.89
CA LEU A 43 -8.93 17.37 -12.96
C LEU A 43 -7.83 17.47 -11.91
N ARG A 44 -7.68 16.42 -11.11
CA ARG A 44 -6.65 16.31 -10.08
C ARG A 44 -5.74 15.12 -10.37
N ILE A 45 -4.49 15.25 -9.95
CA ILE A 45 -3.49 14.19 -10.03
C ILE A 45 -2.92 13.93 -8.64
N GLY A 46 -2.68 12.69 -8.33
CA GLY A 46 -1.94 12.22 -7.17
C GLY A 46 -0.95 11.16 -7.59
N ALA A 47 0.01 10.84 -6.73
CA ALA A 47 0.94 9.74 -6.92
C ALA A 47 1.11 8.96 -5.62
N GLU A 48 1.33 7.67 -5.77
CA GLU A 48 1.80 6.76 -4.72
C GLU A 48 3.17 6.24 -5.17
N GLN A 49 4.18 6.35 -4.31
CA GLN A 49 5.52 5.84 -4.60
C GLN A 49 5.86 4.75 -3.59
N GLU A 50 5.90 3.52 -4.08
CA GLU A 50 6.41 2.40 -3.31
C GLU A 50 7.93 2.28 -3.42
N PHE A 51 8.57 1.77 -2.38
CA PHE A 51 10.01 1.51 -2.35
C PHE A 51 10.36 0.37 -1.38
N CYS A 52 11.56 -0.19 -1.55
CA CYS A 52 12.05 -1.26 -0.70
C CYS A 52 13.06 -0.72 0.33
N ILE A 53 13.07 -1.37 1.50
CA ILE A 53 14.06 -1.16 2.56
C ILE A 53 15.04 -2.33 2.49
N ILE A 54 16.34 -2.02 2.43
CA ILE A 54 17.42 -2.99 2.26
C ILE A 54 18.51 -2.82 3.31
N ASP A 55 19.21 -3.89 3.61
CA ASP A 55 20.45 -3.85 4.37
C ASP A 55 21.68 -3.53 3.49
N ASN A 56 22.86 -3.45 4.10
CA ASN A 56 24.13 -3.16 3.42
C ASN A 56 24.56 -4.23 2.41
N ASN A 57 23.89 -5.39 2.38
CA ASN A 57 24.11 -6.48 1.41
C ASN A 57 23.01 -6.51 0.34
N PHE A 58 22.22 -5.43 0.22
CA PHE A 58 21.07 -5.32 -0.67
C PHE A 58 19.97 -6.37 -0.41
N ARG A 59 19.88 -6.88 0.83
CA ARG A 59 18.86 -7.84 1.23
C ARG A 59 17.63 -7.13 1.80
N PRO A 60 16.42 -7.69 1.64
CA PRO A 60 15.22 -7.16 2.29
C PRO A 60 15.42 -6.96 3.79
N ALA A 61 15.17 -5.75 4.28
CA ALA A 61 15.25 -5.39 5.68
C ALA A 61 13.85 -5.08 6.24
N PRO A 62 13.25 -5.95 7.08
CA PRO A 62 11.87 -5.83 7.55
C PRO A 62 11.73 -4.77 8.67
N ARG A 63 11.90 -3.48 8.33
CA ARG A 63 11.98 -2.34 9.26
C ARG A 63 10.92 -1.27 9.02
N ASN A 64 9.95 -1.49 8.13
CA ASN A 64 8.98 -0.44 7.77
C ASN A 64 8.27 0.15 8.98
N GLN A 65 7.70 -0.68 9.86
CA GLN A 65 6.93 -0.21 11.02
C GLN A 65 7.80 0.64 11.97
N GLU A 66 9.02 0.20 12.25
CA GLU A 66 9.94 0.91 13.14
C GLU A 66 10.30 2.31 12.63
N ILE A 67 10.50 2.43 11.30
CA ILE A 67 10.80 3.70 10.65
C ILE A 67 9.56 4.60 10.64
N LEU A 68 8.41 4.04 10.26
CA LEU A 68 7.14 4.78 10.20
C LEU A 68 6.69 5.30 11.55
N ASP A 69 6.87 4.52 12.63
CA ASP A 69 6.57 4.95 13.99
C ASP A 69 7.43 6.15 14.43
N LYS A 70 8.69 6.20 13.98
CA LYS A 70 9.60 7.34 14.26
C LYS A 70 9.26 8.57 13.42
N LEU A 71 8.93 8.37 12.15
CA LEU A 71 8.54 9.46 11.25
C LEU A 71 7.21 10.09 11.69
N ASN A 72 6.25 9.27 12.10
CA ASN A 72 4.89 9.67 12.47
C ASN A 72 4.29 10.72 11.49
N HIS A 73 4.42 10.46 10.19
CA HIS A 73 4.04 11.40 9.14
C HIS A 73 2.88 10.84 8.31
N PRO A 74 1.81 11.61 8.04
CA PRO A 74 0.57 11.10 7.45
C PRO A 74 0.70 10.63 5.99
N ASN A 75 1.74 11.09 5.28
CA ASN A 75 1.97 10.72 3.88
C ASN A 75 2.71 9.39 3.70
N PHE A 76 3.14 8.75 4.79
CA PHE A 76 3.76 7.43 4.72
C PHE A 76 2.83 6.34 5.23
N THR A 77 2.86 5.19 4.57
CA THR A 77 2.12 4.02 5.00
C THR A 77 2.93 2.74 4.83
N THR A 78 2.49 1.70 5.53
CA THR A 78 3.05 0.36 5.36
C THR A 78 2.54 -0.25 4.06
N GLU A 79 3.38 -1.05 3.43
CA GLU A 79 3.02 -1.93 2.34
C GLU A 79 2.92 -3.39 2.76
N PHE A 80 2.60 -4.27 1.78
CA PHE A 80 2.35 -5.69 1.99
C PHE A 80 3.48 -6.39 2.76
N SER A 81 4.73 -6.14 2.37
CA SER A 81 5.90 -6.71 3.03
C SER A 81 6.49 -5.74 4.06
N LYS A 82 7.04 -6.26 5.15
CA LYS A 82 7.73 -5.46 6.19
C LYS A 82 8.97 -4.73 5.69
N TYR A 83 9.44 -5.04 4.50
CA TYR A 83 10.56 -4.37 3.82
C TYR A 83 10.10 -3.41 2.72
N ASN A 84 8.81 -3.12 2.63
CA ASN A 84 8.24 -2.12 1.73
C ASN A 84 7.55 -1.01 2.53
N ALA A 85 7.59 0.18 1.98
CA ALA A 85 6.80 1.32 2.44
C ALA A 85 6.33 2.14 1.23
N GLU A 86 5.34 2.98 1.44
CA GLU A 86 4.69 3.80 0.41
C GLU A 86 4.62 5.25 0.85
N ILE A 87 4.86 6.16 -0.10
CA ILE A 87 4.59 7.58 0.01
C ILE A 87 3.30 7.88 -0.72
N ASN A 88 2.36 8.56 -0.06
CA ASN A 88 1.13 9.08 -0.64
C ASN A 88 1.29 10.58 -0.85
N CYS A 89 1.47 11.01 -2.10
CA CYS A 89 1.62 12.42 -2.44
C CYS A 89 0.31 13.19 -2.25
N THR A 90 0.43 14.48 -1.97
CA THR A 90 -0.71 15.39 -1.88
C THR A 90 -1.37 15.55 -3.25
N PRO A 91 -2.68 15.26 -3.40
CA PRO A 91 -3.38 15.47 -4.66
C PRO A 91 -3.37 16.95 -5.07
N ARG A 92 -3.04 17.23 -6.34
CA ARG A 92 -2.91 18.58 -6.92
C ARG A 92 -3.85 18.74 -8.10
N GLU A 93 -4.24 19.97 -8.42
CA GLU A 93 -4.90 20.24 -9.69
C GLU A 93 -3.93 19.94 -10.86
N PHE A 94 -4.43 19.26 -11.89
CA PHE A 94 -3.63 18.88 -13.05
C PHE A 94 -3.40 20.07 -13.98
N LYS A 95 -2.61 21.03 -13.54
CA LYS A 95 -2.25 22.25 -14.29
C LYS A 95 -0.87 22.78 -13.92
N GLY A 96 -0.33 23.64 -14.77
CA GLY A 96 0.90 24.38 -14.50
C GLY A 96 2.09 23.46 -14.22
N LYS A 97 2.68 23.59 -13.03
CA LYS A 97 3.87 22.86 -12.58
C LYS A 97 3.57 21.61 -11.72
N CYS A 98 2.33 21.13 -11.70
CA CYS A 98 1.89 20.06 -10.79
C CYS A 98 2.79 18.82 -10.82
N LEU A 99 3.30 18.40 -11.98
CA LEU A 99 4.19 17.25 -12.10
C LEU A 99 5.57 17.50 -11.47
N SER A 100 6.15 18.69 -11.67
CA SER A 100 7.42 19.06 -11.07
C SER A 100 7.31 19.23 -9.56
N GLU A 101 6.20 19.76 -9.07
CA GLU A 101 5.91 19.88 -7.64
C GLU A 101 5.69 18.53 -6.99
N MET A 102 5.01 17.60 -7.67
CA MET A 102 4.82 16.23 -7.20
C MET A 102 6.14 15.47 -7.16
N HIS A 103 7.01 15.63 -8.16
CA HIS A 103 8.35 15.07 -8.17
C HIS A 103 9.19 15.58 -6.98
N ALA A 104 9.17 16.90 -6.75
CA ALA A 104 9.88 17.50 -5.62
C ALA A 104 9.39 16.98 -4.26
N GLU A 105 8.07 16.77 -4.11
CA GLU A 105 7.47 16.17 -2.91
C GLU A 105 7.92 14.72 -2.68
N ILE A 106 8.01 13.92 -3.75
CA ILE A 106 8.53 12.54 -3.68
C ILE A 106 9.99 12.55 -3.22
N ASP A 107 10.82 13.40 -3.82
CA ASP A 107 12.24 13.51 -3.46
C ASP A 107 12.43 13.92 -1.99
N GLU A 108 11.65 14.90 -1.52
CA GLU A 108 11.66 15.34 -0.11
C GLU A 108 11.30 14.19 0.83
N TYR A 109 10.21 13.46 0.54
CA TYR A 109 9.78 12.37 1.39
C TYR A 109 10.73 11.16 1.34
N LEU A 110 11.29 10.85 0.19
CA LEU A 110 12.32 9.81 0.09
C LEU A 110 13.54 10.15 0.94
N ALA A 111 14.01 11.39 0.88
CA ALA A 111 15.13 11.86 1.70
C ALA A 111 14.81 11.79 3.20
N LEU A 112 13.58 12.17 3.59
CA LEU A 112 13.12 12.10 4.98
C LEU A 112 13.11 10.66 5.48
N PHE A 113 12.53 9.74 4.71
CA PHE A 113 12.49 8.32 5.07
C PHE A 113 13.90 7.71 5.12
N GLN A 114 14.75 8.02 4.14
CA GLN A 114 16.13 7.56 4.08
C GLN A 114 16.92 8.00 5.33
N SER A 115 16.75 9.24 5.78
CA SER A 115 17.39 9.75 6.99
C SER A 115 17.05 8.96 8.25
N GLU A 116 15.79 8.49 8.40
CA GLU A 116 15.40 7.64 9.53
C GLU A 116 15.87 6.18 9.34
N ALA A 117 15.88 5.69 8.10
CA ALA A 117 16.35 4.34 7.78
C ALA A 117 17.85 4.18 8.10
N GLU A 118 18.68 5.18 7.77
CA GLU A 118 20.12 5.19 8.04
C GLU A 118 20.45 5.09 9.53
N LYS A 119 19.64 5.69 10.40
CA LYS A 119 19.80 5.57 11.87
C LYS A 119 19.62 4.12 12.35
N LEU A 120 18.97 3.28 11.57
CA LEU A 120 18.77 1.85 11.83
C LEU A 120 19.75 0.96 11.04
N GLY A 121 20.71 1.56 10.31
CA GLY A 121 21.68 0.83 9.49
C GLY A 121 21.08 0.18 8.25
N VAL A 122 19.96 0.70 7.74
CA VAL A 122 19.29 0.26 6.51
C VAL A 122 19.15 1.40 5.51
N GLN A 123 18.83 1.09 4.26
CA GLN A 123 18.73 2.05 3.16
C GLN A 123 17.42 1.82 2.40
N THR A 124 17.01 2.80 1.61
CA THR A 124 15.88 2.69 0.68
C THR A 124 16.36 2.51 -0.75
N ILE A 125 15.58 1.79 -1.55
CA ILE A 125 15.82 1.64 -2.98
C ILE A 125 14.50 1.67 -3.75
N LEU A 126 14.47 2.45 -4.83
CA LEU A 126 13.35 2.45 -5.78
C LEU A 126 13.53 1.30 -6.77
N CYS A 127 12.69 0.29 -6.65
CA CYS A 127 12.63 -0.82 -7.59
C CYS A 127 11.24 -1.47 -7.53
N GLY A 128 10.74 -1.95 -8.64
CA GLY A 128 9.44 -2.62 -8.70
C GLY A 128 9.45 -3.96 -7.97
N ILE A 129 10.46 -4.79 -8.23
CA ILE A 129 10.71 -6.06 -7.52
C ILE A 129 12.17 -6.09 -7.13
N LEU A 130 12.44 -6.29 -5.84
CA LEU A 130 13.79 -6.38 -5.33
C LEU A 130 14.45 -7.70 -5.79
N PRO A 131 15.52 -7.67 -6.62
CA PRO A 131 16.10 -8.87 -7.23
C PRO A 131 16.72 -9.85 -6.22
N THR A 132 17.00 -9.38 -5.02
CA THR A 132 17.63 -10.16 -3.94
C THR A 132 16.64 -10.87 -3.03
N VAL A 133 15.33 -10.76 -3.29
CA VAL A 133 14.26 -11.45 -2.53
C VAL A 133 14.45 -12.98 -2.66
N ARG A 134 14.32 -13.67 -1.54
CA ARG A 134 14.32 -15.14 -1.46
C ARG A 134 12.96 -15.64 -0.98
N LYS A 135 12.70 -16.94 -1.16
CA LYS A 135 11.43 -17.58 -0.75
C LYS A 135 11.02 -17.27 0.69
N PHE A 136 11.98 -17.23 1.63
CA PHE A 136 11.66 -16.93 3.02
C PHE A 136 11.28 -15.45 3.26
N ASP A 137 11.78 -14.51 2.44
CA ASP A 137 11.47 -13.07 2.56
C ASP A 137 9.99 -12.78 2.23
N ILE A 138 9.35 -13.66 1.45
CA ILE A 138 7.92 -13.58 1.08
C ILE A 138 7.02 -14.47 1.97
N SER A 139 7.56 -15.01 3.06
CA SER A 139 6.78 -15.77 4.03
C SER A 139 5.79 -14.90 4.78
N MET A 140 4.75 -15.53 5.36
CA MET A 140 3.74 -14.82 6.16
C MET A 140 4.32 -14.04 7.35
N ASP A 141 5.49 -14.45 7.87
CA ASP A 141 6.17 -13.78 8.97
C ASP A 141 6.79 -12.45 8.56
N ASN A 142 7.07 -12.27 7.27
CA ASN A 142 7.61 -11.05 6.67
C ASN A 142 6.54 -10.14 6.07
N LEU A 143 5.27 -10.51 6.17
CA LEU A 143 4.16 -9.61 5.85
C LEU A 143 3.92 -8.62 6.98
N THR A 144 3.54 -7.41 6.60
CA THR A 144 3.06 -6.40 7.55
C THR A 144 1.87 -6.99 8.33
N PRO A 145 1.85 -6.94 9.67
CA PRO A 145 0.93 -7.71 10.50
C PRO A 145 -0.49 -7.12 10.56
N LEU A 146 -1.04 -6.77 9.40
CA LEU A 146 -2.39 -6.25 9.25
C LEU A 146 -3.37 -7.35 8.84
N GLU A 147 -4.58 -7.33 9.42
CA GLU A 147 -5.63 -8.32 9.11
C GLU A 147 -6.04 -8.27 7.63
N ARG A 148 -5.99 -7.09 7.00
CA ARG A 148 -6.27 -6.91 5.56
C ARG A 148 -5.35 -7.77 4.66
N TYR A 149 -4.07 -7.87 4.97
CA TYR A 149 -3.12 -8.66 4.18
C TYR A 149 -3.34 -10.17 4.36
N ARG A 150 -3.64 -10.59 5.59
CA ARG A 150 -4.04 -11.99 5.86
C ARG A 150 -5.35 -12.35 5.16
N ALA A 151 -6.30 -11.41 5.11
CA ALA A 151 -7.56 -11.57 4.39
C ALA A 151 -7.33 -11.71 2.90
N LEU A 152 -6.47 -10.85 2.32
CA LEU A 152 -6.10 -10.88 0.91
C LEU A 152 -5.46 -12.22 0.52
N CYS A 153 -4.47 -12.69 1.28
CA CYS A 153 -3.82 -14.00 1.03
C CYS A 153 -4.84 -15.14 1.05
N LYS A 154 -5.76 -15.15 2.03
CA LYS A 154 -6.81 -16.17 2.10
C LYS A 154 -7.77 -16.11 0.91
N ALA A 155 -8.14 -14.90 0.48
CA ALA A 155 -9.02 -14.71 -0.68
C ALA A 155 -8.35 -15.20 -1.96
N ILE A 156 -7.08 -14.85 -2.20
CA ILE A 156 -6.32 -15.29 -3.37
C ILE A 156 -6.18 -16.81 -3.39
N ASN A 157 -5.82 -17.43 -2.26
CA ASN A 157 -5.69 -18.89 -2.16
C ASN A 157 -7.04 -19.59 -2.44
N LYS A 158 -8.14 -19.04 -1.92
CA LYS A 158 -9.48 -19.57 -2.19
C LYS A 158 -9.89 -19.47 -3.66
N LEU A 159 -9.58 -18.35 -4.31
CA LEU A 159 -9.92 -18.12 -5.72
C LEU A 159 -9.11 -19.03 -6.67
N ARG A 160 -7.87 -19.33 -6.32
CA ARG A 160 -6.97 -20.15 -7.13
C ARG A 160 -7.10 -21.65 -6.88
N GLY A 161 -7.73 -22.07 -5.79
CA GLY A 161 -7.90 -23.48 -5.43
C GLY A 161 -6.65 -24.17 -4.88
N ASP A 162 -5.52 -23.45 -4.75
CA ASP A 162 -4.25 -23.99 -4.25
C ASP A 162 -3.46 -22.94 -3.45
N VAL A 163 -2.54 -23.43 -2.61
CA VAL A 163 -1.57 -22.59 -1.94
C VAL A 163 -0.63 -22.00 -3.01
N TYR A 164 -0.49 -20.68 -3.02
CA TYR A 164 0.40 -20.00 -3.95
C TYR A 164 1.86 -20.41 -3.69
N GLU A 165 2.42 -21.23 -4.56
CA GLU A 165 3.85 -21.52 -4.59
C GLU A 165 4.52 -20.63 -5.65
N LEU A 166 5.33 -19.67 -5.19
CA LEU A 166 6.26 -18.98 -6.08
C LEU A 166 7.42 -19.93 -6.37
N LYS A 167 7.50 -20.42 -7.58
CA LYS A 167 8.70 -21.13 -8.06
C LYS A 167 9.65 -20.08 -8.63
N ILE A 168 10.64 -19.72 -7.83
CA ILE A 168 11.77 -18.89 -8.23
C ILE A 168 12.93 -19.82 -8.52
#